data_c7394d0bc0dd3e1ef0479299a35b6d59
#
_entry.id   c7394d0bc0dd3e1ef0479299a35b6d59
#
_cell.length_a   1.000
_cell.length_b   1.000
_cell.length_c   1.000
_cell.angle_alpha   90.00
_cell.angle_beta   90.00
_cell.angle_gamma   90.00
#
_symmetry.space_group_name_H-M   'P 1'
#
loop_
_entity.id
_entity.type
_entity.pdbx_description
1 polymer ?
#
loop_
_entity_poly.entity_id
_entity_poly.type
_entity_poly.pdbx_seq_one_letter_code
_entity_poly.pdbx_strand_id
1 'polypeptide(L)'
;MKNVGVFFGGKSVEHDISVITGVLTLNALKRAGYNAVPIYLSHSGKWFTGEKLFDVENYKNLDEKTLTEVTVLPAENGLYSIKNQKKIKLICNLSVAINCMHGERGEDGSLSGLLKMCLIPLASPSLLPSAVSMDKRATKIFLKGLSI
;
A
#
# COMPACT_ATOMS: atom_id res chain seq x y z
N MET A 1 0.42 15.52 14.15
CA MET A 1 -0.56 14.92 13.22
C MET A 1 -0.10 13.49 12.94
N LYS A 2 -1.03 12.50 12.86
CA LYS A 2 -0.67 11.10 12.59
C LYS A 2 -0.43 10.91 11.09
N ASN A 3 0.69 10.30 10.72
CA ASN A 3 0.99 9.93 9.34
C ASN A 3 0.28 8.62 9.00
N VAL A 4 -0.58 8.65 7.99
CA VAL A 4 -1.33 7.50 7.49
C VAL A 4 -0.79 7.15 6.11
N GLY A 5 -0.09 6.03 5.98
CA GLY A 5 0.42 5.54 4.69
C GLY A 5 -0.71 4.88 3.90
N VAL A 6 -0.93 5.29 2.66
CA VAL A 6 -1.90 4.68 1.77
C VAL A 6 -1.15 3.96 0.66
N PHE A 7 -1.23 2.62 0.66
CA PHE A 7 -0.58 1.75 -0.33
C PHE A 7 -1.56 1.44 -1.46
N PHE A 8 -1.18 1.73 -2.69
CA PHE A 8 -2.04 1.54 -3.86
C PHE A 8 -1.24 1.37 -5.15
N GLY A 9 -1.91 1.00 -6.24
CA GLY A 9 -1.29 0.59 -7.49
C GLY A 9 -0.97 -0.90 -7.47
N GLY A 10 0.27 -1.26 -7.74
CA GLY A 10 0.74 -2.64 -7.74
C GLY A 10 0.78 -3.26 -9.14
N LYS A 11 1.45 -4.41 -9.23
CA LYS A 11 1.60 -5.15 -10.48
C LYS A 11 0.45 -6.14 -10.66
N SER A 12 -0.75 -5.62 -10.87
CA SER A 12 -1.96 -6.42 -11.06
C SER A 12 -2.78 -5.87 -12.23
N VAL A 13 -3.69 -6.66 -12.75
CA VAL A 13 -4.64 -6.21 -13.80
C VAL A 13 -5.63 -5.15 -13.27
N GLU A 14 -5.73 -5.03 -11.95
CA GLU A 14 -6.60 -4.07 -11.26
C GLU A 14 -5.85 -2.81 -10.81
N HIS A 15 -4.67 -2.55 -11.39
CA HIS A 15 -3.82 -1.41 -11.04
C HIS A 15 -4.57 -0.07 -11.06
N ASP A 16 -5.29 0.21 -12.13
CA ASP A 16 -5.98 1.50 -12.31
C ASP A 16 -7.11 1.68 -11.30
N ILE A 17 -7.83 0.61 -10.97
CA ILE A 17 -8.85 0.64 -9.90
C ILE A 17 -8.21 0.92 -8.56
N SER A 18 -7.06 0.30 -8.28
CA SER A 18 -6.27 0.56 -7.08
C SER A 18 -5.81 2.01 -6.99
N VAL A 19 -5.37 2.61 -8.11
CA VAL A 19 -5.01 4.04 -8.17
C VAL A 19 -6.20 4.92 -7.81
N ILE A 20 -7.38 4.69 -8.39
CA ILE A 20 -8.60 5.45 -8.10
C ILE A 20 -8.95 5.34 -6.61
N THR A 21 -8.96 4.11 -6.05
CA THR A 21 -9.26 3.86 -4.65
C THR A 21 -8.24 4.56 -3.72
N GLY A 22 -6.95 4.48 -4.06
CA GLY A 22 -5.88 5.13 -3.32
C GLY A 22 -6.01 6.65 -3.29
N VAL A 23 -6.24 7.28 -4.44
CA VAL A 23 -6.43 8.74 -4.54
C VAL A 23 -7.66 9.21 -3.78
N LEU A 24 -8.77 8.49 -3.86
CA LEU A 24 -9.98 8.80 -3.08
C LEU A 24 -9.71 8.72 -1.58
N THR A 25 -9.01 7.68 -1.13
CA THR A 25 -8.62 7.47 0.28
C THR A 25 -7.68 8.56 0.78
N LEU A 26 -6.64 8.92 0.01
CA LEU A 26 -5.72 10.01 0.33
C LEU A 26 -6.45 11.33 0.55
N ASN A 27 -7.36 11.69 -0.36
CA ASN A 27 -8.14 12.92 -0.28
C ASN A 27 -9.15 12.90 0.89
N ALA A 28 -9.75 11.74 1.19
CA ALA A 28 -10.62 11.58 2.34
C ALA A 28 -9.87 11.77 3.66
N LEU A 29 -8.70 11.16 3.81
CA LEU A 29 -7.83 11.32 4.99
C LEU A 29 -7.41 12.78 5.18
N LYS A 30 -7.04 13.48 4.10
CA LYS A 30 -6.66 14.90 4.14
C LYS A 30 -7.82 15.76 4.63
N ARG A 31 -9.05 15.53 4.15
CA ARG A 31 -10.27 16.21 4.62
C ARG A 31 -10.58 15.90 6.09
N ALA A 32 -10.25 14.70 6.55
CA ALA A 32 -10.43 14.28 7.96
C ALA A 32 -9.30 14.76 8.89
N GLY A 33 -8.34 15.58 8.42
CA GLY A 33 -7.29 16.17 9.23
C GLY A 33 -6.10 15.25 9.53
N TYR A 34 -5.93 14.16 8.78
CA TYR A 34 -4.73 13.31 8.86
C TYR A 34 -3.65 13.77 7.90
N ASN A 35 -2.39 13.45 8.22
CA ASN A 35 -1.30 13.57 7.25
C ASN A 35 -1.29 12.31 6.37
N ALA A 36 -1.97 12.36 5.24
CA ALA A 36 -2.00 11.28 4.28
C ALA A 36 -0.67 11.20 3.51
N VAL A 37 -0.05 10.02 3.50
CA VAL A 37 1.23 9.76 2.85
C VAL A 37 0.99 8.78 1.69
N PRO A 38 1.05 9.20 0.43
CA PRO A 38 0.89 8.32 -0.71
C PRO A 38 2.07 7.38 -0.85
N ILE A 39 1.80 6.10 -1.06
CA ILE A 39 2.80 5.06 -1.35
C ILE A 39 2.30 4.29 -2.57
N TYR A 40 2.71 4.78 -3.73
CA TYR A 40 2.31 4.25 -5.02
C TYR A 40 3.27 3.15 -5.47
N LEU A 41 2.72 1.98 -5.74
CA LEU A 41 3.44 0.84 -6.31
C LEU A 41 3.23 0.84 -7.82
N SER A 42 4.28 1.08 -8.57
CA SER A 42 4.19 1.14 -10.04
C SER A 42 4.15 -0.25 -10.68
N HIS A 43 3.84 -0.30 -11.97
CA HIS A 43 3.92 -1.54 -12.76
C HIS A 43 5.32 -2.16 -12.79
N SER A 44 6.38 -1.35 -12.62
CA SER A 44 7.75 -1.84 -12.51
C SER A 44 8.03 -2.57 -11.18
N GLY A 45 7.13 -2.43 -10.19
CA GLY A 45 7.29 -2.94 -8.84
C GLY A 45 8.06 -2.01 -7.91
N LYS A 46 8.44 -0.82 -8.38
CA LYS A 46 9.03 0.21 -7.55
C LYS A 46 7.95 0.98 -6.80
N TRP A 47 8.34 1.53 -5.66
CA TRP A 47 7.44 2.30 -4.79
C TRP A 47 7.83 3.77 -4.82
N PHE A 48 6.84 4.63 -4.86
CA PHE A 48 7.04 6.07 -4.96
C PHE A 48 6.14 6.84 -4.00
N THR A 49 6.60 8.04 -3.62
CA THR A 49 5.79 9.05 -2.93
C THR A 49 5.96 10.41 -3.58
N GLY A 50 5.00 11.31 -3.39
CA GLY A 50 5.04 12.68 -3.91
C GLY A 50 3.66 13.32 -4.02
N GLU A 51 3.62 14.65 -4.06
CA GLU A 51 2.38 15.44 -4.11
C GLU A 51 1.54 15.17 -5.37
N LYS A 52 2.15 14.84 -6.50
CA LYS A 52 1.45 14.54 -7.74
C LYS A 52 0.50 13.33 -7.62
N LEU A 53 0.74 12.46 -6.64
CA LEU A 53 -0.03 11.23 -6.43
C LEU A 53 -1.43 11.47 -5.80
N PHE A 54 -1.76 12.70 -5.43
CA PHE A 54 -3.09 13.06 -4.90
C PHE A 54 -4.13 13.34 -5.99
N ASP A 55 -3.73 13.43 -7.25
CA ASP A 55 -4.61 13.72 -8.36
C ASP A 55 -4.58 12.59 -9.39
N VAL A 56 -5.75 12.00 -9.67
CA VAL A 56 -5.90 10.89 -10.60
C VAL A 56 -5.50 11.25 -12.04
N GLU A 57 -5.65 12.51 -12.44
CA GLU A 57 -5.31 12.97 -13.78
C GLU A 57 -3.81 12.85 -14.07
N ASN A 58 -2.97 12.97 -13.05
CA ASN A 58 -1.53 12.85 -13.19
C ASN A 58 -1.07 11.44 -13.62
N TYR A 59 -1.89 10.40 -13.38
CA TYR A 59 -1.52 9.02 -13.72
C TYR A 59 -1.60 8.72 -15.22
N LYS A 60 -2.31 9.53 -16.00
CA LYS A 60 -2.38 9.39 -17.47
C LYS A 60 -1.01 9.48 -18.14
N ASN A 61 -0.10 10.28 -17.59
CA ASN A 61 1.25 10.49 -18.11
C ASN A 61 2.26 10.64 -16.95
N LEU A 62 2.20 9.76 -15.95
CA LEU A 62 3.04 9.86 -14.76
C LEU A 62 4.49 9.53 -15.08
N ASP A 63 5.37 10.54 -14.99
CA ASP A 63 6.81 10.34 -15.04
C ASP A 63 7.34 10.01 -13.65
N GLU A 64 7.72 8.74 -13.44
CA GLU A 64 8.28 8.23 -12.16
C GLU A 64 9.54 9.02 -11.72
N LYS A 65 10.28 9.63 -12.65
CA LYS A 65 11.47 10.43 -12.34
C LYS A 65 11.13 11.70 -11.54
N THR A 66 9.88 12.15 -11.58
CA THR A 66 9.41 13.32 -10.82
C THR A 66 8.97 12.97 -9.40
N LEU A 67 8.98 11.70 -9.05
CA LEU A 67 8.59 11.15 -7.76
C LEU A 67 9.83 10.77 -6.93
N THR A 68 9.62 10.60 -5.64
CA THR A 68 10.64 10.07 -4.74
C THR A 68 10.48 8.56 -4.61
N GLU A 69 11.49 7.78 -5.02
CA GLU A 69 11.52 6.32 -4.80
C GLU A 69 11.64 6.04 -3.29
N VAL A 70 10.81 5.12 -2.79
CA VAL A 70 10.71 4.84 -1.36
C VAL A 70 10.70 3.34 -1.06
N THR A 71 10.92 3.03 0.22
CA THR A 71 10.82 1.67 0.77
C THR A 71 10.43 1.71 2.24
N VAL A 72 10.05 0.55 2.79
CA VAL A 72 9.93 0.28 4.22
C VAL A 72 11.02 -0.70 4.64
N LEU A 73 11.43 -0.68 5.90
CA LEU A 73 12.48 -1.55 6.42
C LEU A 73 11.94 -2.42 7.57
N PRO A 74 12.37 -3.70 7.68
CA PRO A 74 12.02 -4.55 8.80
C PRO A 74 12.39 -3.93 10.15
N ALA A 75 11.55 -4.19 11.17
CA ALA A 75 11.70 -3.71 12.54
C ALA A 75 11.67 -2.19 12.72
N GLU A 76 11.27 -1.45 11.68
CA GLU A 76 11.13 0.02 11.73
C GLU A 76 9.80 0.45 11.12
N ASN A 77 9.08 1.36 11.79
CA ASN A 77 7.79 1.87 11.31
C ASN A 77 7.94 3.06 10.35
N GLY A 78 9.07 3.14 9.65
CA GLY A 78 9.45 4.27 8.81
C GLY A 78 9.19 4.06 7.31
N LEU A 79 8.89 5.17 6.62
CA LEU A 79 8.98 5.29 5.17
C LEU A 79 10.30 5.98 4.83
N TYR A 80 11.09 5.36 3.96
CA TYR A 80 12.43 5.80 3.62
C TYR A 80 12.55 6.14 2.14
N SER A 81 13.20 7.26 1.80
CA SER A 81 13.60 7.54 0.42
C SER A 81 14.84 6.75 0.04
N ILE A 82 14.92 6.33 -1.23
CA ILE A 82 16.08 5.66 -1.81
C ILE A 82 16.68 6.60 -2.86
N LYS A 83 17.98 6.93 -2.72
CA LYS A 83 18.74 7.65 -3.74
C LYS A 83 19.83 6.76 -4.32
N ASN A 84 19.82 6.60 -5.66
CA ASN A 84 20.86 5.87 -6.42
C ASN A 84 21.12 4.46 -5.85
N GLN A 85 20.10 3.78 -5.30
CA GLN A 85 20.19 2.45 -4.67
C GLN A 85 21.24 2.32 -3.55
N LYS A 86 21.80 3.43 -3.06
CA LYS A 86 22.90 3.45 -2.09
C LYS A 86 22.64 4.27 -0.84
N LYS A 87 21.77 5.28 -0.92
CA LYS A 87 21.47 6.16 0.22
C LYS A 87 20.01 6.04 0.60
N ILE A 88 19.77 5.64 1.84
CA ILE A 88 18.45 5.52 2.45
C ILE A 88 18.31 6.62 3.49
N LYS A 89 17.21 7.37 3.45
CA LYS A 89 16.91 8.46 4.40
C LYS A 89 15.45 8.36 4.85
N LEU A 90 15.22 8.40 6.16
CA LEU A 90 13.89 8.47 6.74
C LEU A 90 13.15 9.71 6.24
N ILE A 91 11.93 9.52 5.72
CA ILE A 91 10.98 10.58 5.37
C ILE A 91 10.07 10.85 6.56
N CYS A 92 9.40 9.82 7.07
CA CYS A 92 8.51 9.90 8.23
C CYS A 92 8.26 8.52 8.83
N ASN A 93 7.83 8.48 10.08
CA ASN A 93 7.25 7.28 10.66
C ASN A 93 5.78 7.18 10.31
N LEU A 94 5.30 5.97 9.96
CA LEU A 94 3.91 5.69 9.67
C LEU A 94 3.19 5.23 10.94
N SER A 95 2.16 5.96 11.35
CA SER A 95 1.34 5.59 12.51
C SER A 95 0.42 4.41 12.20
N VAL A 96 -0.04 4.32 10.95
CA VAL A 96 -0.88 3.25 10.42
C VAL A 96 -0.79 3.26 8.90
N ALA A 97 -1.01 2.11 8.29
CA ALA A 97 -1.16 1.95 6.84
C ALA A 97 -2.61 1.58 6.48
N ILE A 98 -3.05 2.00 5.30
CA ILE A 98 -4.28 1.55 4.65
C ILE A 98 -3.87 0.88 3.34
N ASN A 99 -4.43 -0.31 3.09
CA ASN A 99 -4.24 -1.03 1.85
C ASN A 99 -5.38 -0.72 0.88
N CYS A 100 -5.05 -0.07 -0.23
CA CYS A 100 -5.96 0.19 -1.35
C CYS A 100 -5.53 -0.57 -2.61
N MET A 101 -4.60 -1.54 -2.47
CA MET A 101 -4.23 -2.42 -3.57
C MET A 101 -5.34 -3.45 -3.82
N HIS A 102 -5.51 -3.83 -5.09
CA HIS A 102 -6.43 -4.86 -5.53
C HIS A 102 -5.68 -6.02 -6.18
N GLY A 103 -6.24 -7.24 -6.04
CA GLY A 103 -5.71 -8.45 -6.63
C GLY A 103 -4.44 -8.97 -5.94
N GLU A 104 -3.61 -9.64 -6.73
CA GLU A 104 -2.38 -10.30 -6.27
C GLU A 104 -1.44 -9.31 -5.56
N ARG A 105 -0.81 -9.74 -4.46
CA ARG A 105 0.07 -8.98 -3.57
C ARG A 105 -0.59 -7.86 -2.76
N GLY A 106 -1.81 -7.47 -3.09
CA GLY A 106 -2.62 -6.55 -2.31
C GLY A 106 -3.57 -7.28 -1.37
N GLU A 107 -4.39 -8.20 -1.92
CA GLU A 107 -5.47 -8.86 -1.19
C GLU A 107 -5.08 -10.24 -0.65
N ASP A 108 -3.96 -10.82 -1.08
CA ASP A 108 -3.47 -12.16 -0.68
C ASP A 108 -2.73 -12.20 0.67
N GLY A 109 -2.63 -11.06 1.36
CA GLY A 109 -1.92 -10.92 2.62
C GLY A 109 -0.43 -10.58 2.51
N SER A 110 0.15 -10.55 1.31
CA SER A 110 1.59 -10.26 1.10
C SER A 110 1.98 -8.90 1.69
N LEU A 111 1.23 -7.84 1.36
CA LEU A 111 1.48 -6.51 1.93
C LEU A 111 1.28 -6.50 3.46
N SER A 112 0.25 -7.17 3.96
CA SER A 112 -0.03 -7.30 5.40
C SER A 112 1.14 -7.96 6.14
N GLY A 113 1.71 -9.03 5.57
CA GLY A 113 2.89 -9.71 6.12
C GLY A 113 4.12 -8.81 6.18
N LEU A 114 4.41 -8.10 5.08
CA LEU A 114 5.52 -7.16 5.01
C LEU A 114 5.39 -6.03 6.03
N LEU A 115 4.23 -5.38 6.10
CA LEU A 115 4.01 -4.27 7.03
C LEU A 115 4.07 -4.72 8.50
N LYS A 116 3.62 -5.95 8.79
CA LYS A 116 3.78 -6.55 10.12
C LYS A 116 5.25 -6.70 10.51
N MET A 117 6.13 -7.15 9.60
CA MET A 117 7.57 -7.21 9.83
C MET A 117 8.20 -5.82 10.01
N CYS A 118 7.64 -4.81 9.37
CA CYS A 118 8.07 -3.42 9.47
C CYS A 118 7.46 -2.67 10.66
N LEU A 119 6.76 -3.35 11.58
CA LEU A 119 6.08 -2.76 12.74
C LEU A 119 5.11 -1.62 12.38
N ILE A 120 4.54 -1.67 11.18
CA ILE A 120 3.54 -0.70 10.69
C ILE A 120 2.14 -1.31 10.88
N PRO A 121 1.30 -0.77 11.77
CA PRO A 121 -0.08 -1.23 11.93
C PRO A 121 -0.85 -1.08 10.61
N LEU A 122 -1.67 -2.06 10.25
CA LEU A 122 -2.48 -2.05 9.04
C LEU A 122 -3.97 -1.98 9.38
N ALA A 123 -4.66 -0.97 8.85
CA ALA A 123 -6.11 -0.82 8.93
C ALA A 123 -6.78 -1.52 7.71
N SER A 124 -6.63 -2.85 7.64
CA SER A 124 -7.16 -3.74 6.60
C SER A 124 -7.12 -5.17 7.12
N PRO A 125 -7.73 -6.16 6.46
CA PRO A 125 -7.65 -7.56 6.87
C PRO A 125 -6.20 -8.02 7.10
N SER A 126 -6.00 -8.83 8.12
CA SER A 126 -4.68 -9.38 8.45
C SER A 126 -4.28 -10.48 7.45
N LEU A 127 -3.02 -10.93 7.52
CA LEU A 127 -2.42 -11.89 6.60
C LEU A 127 -3.26 -13.15 6.40
N LEU A 128 -3.67 -13.84 7.48
CA LEU A 128 -4.36 -15.14 7.37
C LEU A 128 -5.73 -15.04 6.69
N PRO A 129 -6.66 -14.16 7.12
CA PRO A 129 -7.94 -14.04 6.42
C PRO A 129 -7.77 -13.57 4.97
N SER A 130 -6.83 -12.69 4.66
CA SER A 130 -6.52 -12.28 3.29
C SER A 130 -6.08 -13.46 2.44
N ALA A 131 -5.10 -14.24 2.90
CA ALA A 131 -4.59 -15.40 2.17
C ALA A 131 -5.68 -16.47 1.94
N VAL A 132 -6.49 -16.76 2.97
CA VAL A 132 -7.58 -17.73 2.85
C VAL A 132 -8.66 -17.25 1.89
N SER A 133 -9.05 -15.97 1.96
CA SER A 133 -10.12 -15.41 1.11
C SER A 133 -9.72 -15.31 -0.35
N MET A 134 -8.44 -15.12 -0.64
CA MET A 134 -7.92 -15.03 -2.01
C MET A 134 -7.86 -16.38 -2.71
N ASP A 135 -7.69 -17.48 -1.98
CA ASP A 135 -7.70 -18.85 -2.51
C ASP A 135 -9.09 -19.46 -2.37
N LYS A 136 -9.81 -19.61 -3.50
CA LYS A 136 -11.17 -20.19 -3.53
C LYS A 136 -11.24 -21.61 -2.99
N ARG A 137 -10.17 -22.39 -3.15
CA ARG A 137 -10.12 -23.77 -2.61
C ARG A 137 -9.96 -23.75 -1.10
N ALA A 138 -9.01 -22.95 -0.60
CA ALA A 138 -8.80 -22.76 0.83
C ALA A 138 -10.07 -22.23 1.51
N THR A 139 -10.71 -21.19 0.93
CA THR A 139 -11.98 -20.61 1.42
C THR A 139 -13.05 -21.70 1.55
N LYS A 140 -13.26 -22.53 0.51
CA LYS A 140 -14.27 -23.61 0.53
C LYS A 140 -13.98 -24.65 1.60
N ILE A 141 -12.71 -25.05 1.76
CA ILE A 141 -12.31 -26.02 2.81
C ILE A 141 -12.57 -25.44 4.19
N PHE A 142 -12.20 -24.17 4.39
CA PHE A 142 -12.37 -23.48 5.67
C PHE A 142 -13.86 -23.35 6.05
N LEU A 143 -14.71 -22.88 5.13
CA LEU A 143 -16.16 -22.73 5.35
C LEU A 143 -16.82 -24.09 5.63
N LYS A 144 -16.47 -25.12 4.86
CA LYS A 144 -16.98 -26.50 5.08
C LYS A 144 -16.60 -27.02 6.48
N GLY A 145 -15.39 -26.70 6.97
CA GLY A 145 -14.97 -27.07 8.33
C GLY A 145 -15.76 -26.35 9.43
N LEU A 146 -16.38 -25.20 9.11
CA LEU A 146 -17.27 -24.45 9.99
C LEU A 146 -18.76 -24.82 9.83
N SER A 147 -19.07 -25.81 8.99
CA SER A 147 -20.46 -26.22 8.66
C SER A 147 -21.28 -25.10 8.00
N ILE A 148 -20.63 -24.23 7.22
CA ILE A 148 -21.22 -23.15 6.43
C ILE A 148 -21.19 -23.51 4.94
#